data_a7d30df5f0f1f3eaad040597cfe12a96
#
_entry.id   a7d30df5f0f1f3eaad040597cfe12a96
#
_cell.length_a   1.000
_cell.length_b   1.000
_cell.length_c   1.000
_cell.angle_alpha   90.00
_cell.angle_beta   90.00
_cell.angle_gamma   90.00
#
_symmetry.space_group_name_H-M   'P 1'
#
loop_
_entity.id
_entity.type
_entity.pdbx_description
1 polymer ?
#
loop_
_entity_poly.entity_id
_entity_poly.type
_entity_poly.pdbx_seq_one_letter_code
_entity_poly.pdbx_strand_id
1 'polypeptide(L)'
;VLRNHSKVKAWGLEHVPETGPFITAARHVTMYDVFVPMVSMFHQGRRPRYMAKAEMAKWPLIGKWFQLVGMQPVQRRAGKAKAIEETSVEILTSGRPLTVWPEGTVTRDPQKWPMSMKNGVGVIALESSRRLGCQVPLYCAVTWGAASINHWWPWPRKNVVMCYDEALDYADLLDGCDSWGDEVPTDRADELTRRIRVRMTEIMAEIRGEQAPDGYWDYRTMSRVKD
;
A
#
# COMPACT_ATOMS: atom_id res chain seq x y z
N VAL A 1 -16.06 4.47 -14.26
CA VAL A 1 -15.01 5.32 -14.86
C VAL A 1 -13.86 4.45 -15.35
N LEU A 2 -13.17 3.67 -14.48
CA LEU A 2 -12.03 2.82 -14.89
C LEU A 2 -12.36 1.85 -16.03
N ARG A 3 -13.52 1.20 -15.97
CA ARG A 3 -13.93 0.21 -16.99
C ARG A 3 -14.08 0.79 -18.40
N ASN A 4 -14.31 2.09 -18.52
CA ASN A 4 -14.42 2.77 -19.82
C ASN A 4 -13.06 3.22 -20.37
N HIS A 5 -12.06 3.45 -19.49
CA HIS A 5 -10.76 4.01 -19.84
C HIS A 5 -9.62 2.98 -19.84
N SER A 6 -9.82 1.83 -19.20
CA SER A 6 -8.78 0.81 -19.06
C SER A 6 -9.31 -0.61 -19.10
N LYS A 7 -8.43 -1.54 -19.49
CA LYS A 7 -8.59 -2.98 -19.28
C LYS A 7 -7.71 -3.34 -18.08
N VAL A 8 -8.34 -3.55 -16.93
CA VAL A 8 -7.62 -3.96 -15.72
C VAL A 8 -7.52 -5.48 -15.69
N LYS A 9 -6.31 -5.99 -15.58
CA LYS A 9 -6.03 -7.39 -15.27
C LYS A 9 -5.41 -7.45 -13.88
N ALA A 10 -6.01 -8.21 -12.99
CA ALA A 10 -5.46 -8.45 -11.65
C ALA A 10 -5.04 -9.91 -11.54
N TRP A 11 -3.86 -10.16 -10.95
CA TRP A 11 -3.33 -11.48 -10.64
C TRP A 11 -3.04 -11.58 -9.15
N GLY A 12 -3.04 -12.82 -8.64
CA GLY A 12 -2.72 -13.10 -7.25
C GLY A 12 -3.81 -12.70 -6.26
N LEU A 13 -5.02 -12.37 -6.75
CA LEU A 13 -6.14 -12.05 -5.84
C LEU A 13 -6.55 -13.27 -5.02
N GLU A 14 -6.27 -14.46 -5.49
CA GLU A 14 -6.47 -15.74 -4.80
C GLU A 14 -5.64 -15.86 -3.52
N HIS A 15 -4.53 -15.11 -3.40
CA HIS A 15 -3.72 -15.06 -2.19
C HIS A 15 -4.40 -14.27 -1.06
N VAL A 16 -5.31 -13.37 -1.41
CA VAL A 16 -5.96 -12.48 -0.44
C VAL A 16 -7.04 -13.23 0.33
N PRO A 17 -6.98 -13.28 1.68
CA PRO A 17 -7.93 -14.06 2.46
C PRO A 17 -9.35 -13.50 2.35
N GLU A 18 -10.35 -14.39 2.31
CA GLU A 18 -11.76 -14.01 2.26
C GLU A 18 -12.21 -13.30 3.55
N THR A 19 -11.62 -13.65 4.68
CA THR A 19 -11.95 -13.11 6.00
C THR A 19 -10.72 -12.70 6.77
N GLY A 20 -10.89 -12.01 7.89
CA GLY A 20 -9.81 -11.58 8.77
C GLY A 20 -9.05 -10.34 8.31
N PRO A 21 -8.11 -9.85 9.12
CA PRO A 21 -7.30 -8.70 8.81
C PRO A 21 -6.18 -9.07 7.84
N PHE A 22 -5.80 -8.11 7.00
CA PHE A 22 -4.56 -8.15 6.22
C PHE A 22 -4.16 -6.74 5.81
N ILE A 23 -2.90 -6.59 5.45
CA ILE A 23 -2.33 -5.34 4.95
C ILE A 23 -2.04 -5.49 3.46
N THR A 24 -2.48 -4.52 2.66
CA THR A 24 -2.00 -4.34 1.29
C THR A 24 -1.05 -3.15 1.27
N ALA A 25 0.23 -3.41 1.12
CA ALA A 25 1.20 -2.38 0.79
C ALA A 25 1.14 -2.15 -0.72
N ALA A 26 0.58 -1.02 -1.13
CA ALA A 26 0.33 -0.72 -2.53
C ALA A 26 1.29 0.33 -3.06
N ARG A 27 1.68 0.20 -4.32
CA ARG A 27 2.48 1.18 -5.03
C ARG A 27 1.64 2.34 -5.54
N HIS A 28 2.23 3.55 -5.60
CA HIS A 28 1.51 4.75 -6.00
C HIS A 28 2.17 5.43 -7.22
N VAL A 29 1.80 5.00 -8.42
CA VAL A 29 2.33 5.55 -9.69
C VAL A 29 1.49 6.74 -10.18
N THR A 30 0.19 6.70 -9.93
CA THR A 30 -0.77 7.72 -10.34
C THR A 30 -1.92 7.85 -9.33
N MET A 31 -2.71 8.90 -9.45
CA MET A 31 -3.95 9.04 -8.65
C MET A 31 -4.99 7.94 -8.94
N TYR A 32 -4.88 7.23 -10.07
CA TYR A 32 -5.79 6.12 -10.41
C TYR A 32 -5.48 4.83 -9.66
N ASP A 33 -4.28 4.68 -9.12
CA ASP A 33 -3.90 3.48 -8.39
C ASP A 33 -4.78 3.24 -7.16
N VAL A 34 -5.40 4.29 -6.63
CA VAL A 34 -6.37 4.18 -5.52
C VAL A 34 -7.61 3.36 -5.92
N PHE A 35 -8.02 3.44 -7.18
CA PHE A 35 -9.22 2.75 -7.65
C PHE A 35 -8.98 1.29 -8.02
N VAL A 36 -7.76 0.92 -8.42
CA VAL A 36 -7.46 -0.44 -8.88
C VAL A 36 -7.58 -1.46 -7.74
N PRO A 37 -6.90 -1.28 -6.57
CA PRO A 37 -7.08 -2.17 -5.43
C PRO A 37 -8.54 -2.24 -4.96
N MET A 38 -9.23 -1.12 -5.00
CA MET A 38 -10.63 -1.05 -4.59
C MET A 38 -11.54 -1.93 -5.46
N VAL A 39 -11.41 -1.84 -6.78
CA VAL A 39 -12.20 -2.66 -7.71
C VAL A 39 -11.90 -4.15 -7.50
N SER A 40 -10.63 -4.50 -7.36
CA SER A 40 -10.21 -5.88 -7.16
C SER A 40 -10.76 -6.47 -5.85
N MET A 41 -10.69 -5.74 -4.75
CA MET A 41 -11.23 -6.19 -3.46
C MET A 41 -12.76 -6.29 -3.46
N PHE A 42 -13.47 -5.36 -4.12
CA PHE A 42 -14.91 -5.45 -4.24
C PHE A 42 -15.38 -6.69 -5.02
N HIS A 43 -14.60 -7.13 -6.02
CA HIS A 43 -14.89 -8.38 -6.73
C HIS A 43 -14.81 -9.60 -5.81
N GLN A 44 -14.00 -9.54 -4.76
CA GLN A 44 -13.87 -10.58 -3.73
C GLN A 44 -14.83 -10.40 -2.55
N GLY A 45 -15.78 -9.45 -2.64
CA GLY A 45 -16.71 -9.16 -1.55
C GLY A 45 -16.06 -8.44 -0.35
N ARG A 46 -14.78 -8.03 -0.45
CA ARG A 46 -14.05 -7.33 0.61
C ARG A 46 -14.17 -5.81 0.44
N ARG A 47 -14.32 -5.12 1.56
CA ARG A 47 -14.30 -3.64 1.57
C ARG A 47 -12.92 -3.17 2.00
N PRO A 48 -12.09 -2.65 1.07
CA PRO A 48 -10.80 -2.10 1.43
C PRO A 48 -10.97 -0.89 2.33
N ARG A 49 -9.98 -0.67 3.19
CA ARG A 49 -9.88 0.53 4.00
C ARG A 49 -8.63 1.27 3.60
N TYR A 50 -8.78 2.56 3.32
CA TYR A 50 -7.67 3.42 2.92
C TYR A 50 -7.55 4.59 3.88
N MET A 51 -6.34 5.03 4.10
CA MET A 51 -6.11 6.29 4.78
C MET A 51 -6.02 7.43 3.78
N ALA A 52 -6.92 8.40 3.88
CA ALA A 52 -6.93 9.58 3.03
C ALA A 52 -6.79 10.85 3.86
N LYS A 53 -6.33 11.94 3.21
CA LYS A 53 -6.29 13.25 3.86
C LYS A 53 -7.70 13.66 4.32
N ALA A 54 -7.82 14.10 5.57
CA ALA A 54 -9.10 14.50 6.15
C ALA A 54 -9.80 15.62 5.35
N GLU A 55 -9.04 16.47 4.68
CA GLU A 55 -9.57 17.52 3.82
C GLU A 55 -10.39 16.97 2.65
N MET A 56 -10.02 15.80 2.11
CA MET A 56 -10.74 15.16 1.00
C MET A 56 -12.13 14.66 1.42
N ALA A 57 -12.32 14.33 2.69
CA ALA A 57 -13.63 13.94 3.22
C ALA A 57 -14.64 15.10 3.24
N LYS A 58 -14.17 16.33 3.18
CA LYS A 58 -15.01 17.55 3.16
C LYS A 58 -15.50 17.92 1.76
N TRP A 59 -14.99 17.28 0.70
CA TRP A 59 -15.41 17.59 -0.66
C TRP A 59 -16.84 17.11 -0.91
N PRO A 60 -17.72 17.95 -1.46
CA PRO A 60 -19.07 17.55 -1.77
C PRO A 60 -19.07 16.39 -2.76
N LEU A 61 -19.97 15.43 -2.61
CA LEU A 61 -20.08 14.18 -3.38
C LEU A 61 -18.92 13.19 -3.17
N ILE A 62 -17.66 13.62 -3.28
CA ILE A 62 -16.47 12.80 -3.13
C ILE A 62 -16.33 12.34 -1.66
N GLY A 63 -16.59 13.21 -0.69
CA GLY A 63 -16.51 12.87 0.73
C GLY A 63 -17.51 11.78 1.12
N LYS A 64 -18.75 11.84 0.62
CA LYS A 64 -19.75 10.79 0.83
C LYS A 64 -19.32 9.47 0.19
N TRP A 65 -18.77 9.53 -1.02
CA TRP A 65 -18.27 8.35 -1.71
C TRP A 65 -17.08 7.72 -0.97
N PHE A 66 -16.15 8.54 -0.45
CA PHE A 66 -15.04 8.06 0.36
C PHE A 66 -15.50 7.32 1.62
N GLN A 67 -16.52 7.83 2.32
CA GLN A 67 -17.11 7.15 3.46
C GLN A 67 -17.73 5.81 3.05
N LEU A 68 -18.43 5.77 1.92
CA LEU A 68 -19.08 4.57 1.42
C LEU A 68 -18.08 3.45 1.06
N VAL A 69 -16.92 3.81 0.53
CA VAL A 69 -15.84 2.87 0.21
C VAL A 69 -14.89 2.58 1.38
N GLY A 70 -15.21 3.09 2.58
CA GLY A 70 -14.48 2.77 3.80
C GLY A 70 -13.18 3.56 3.99
N MET A 71 -13.02 4.70 3.33
CA MET A 71 -11.87 5.57 3.56
C MET A 71 -11.86 6.13 4.99
N GLN A 72 -10.69 6.07 5.63
CA GLN A 72 -10.47 6.65 6.94
C GLN A 72 -9.80 8.02 6.78
N PRO A 73 -10.45 9.11 7.20
CA PRO A 73 -9.86 10.43 7.12
C PRO A 73 -8.78 10.59 8.19
N VAL A 74 -7.56 10.89 7.76
CA VAL A 74 -6.42 11.12 8.66
C VAL A 74 -5.84 12.52 8.47
N GLN A 75 -5.50 13.17 9.57
CA GLN A 75 -4.82 14.46 9.53
C GLN A 75 -3.32 14.25 9.37
N ARG A 76 -2.79 14.49 8.18
CA ARG A 76 -1.35 14.37 7.87
C ARG A 76 -0.58 15.64 8.31
N ARG A 77 -0.67 16.03 9.58
CA ARG A 77 0.14 17.13 10.13
C ARG A 77 1.37 16.55 10.85
N ALA A 78 2.44 17.33 10.92
CA ALA A 78 3.60 16.99 11.74
C ALA A 78 3.16 16.66 13.17
N GLY A 79 3.70 15.60 13.78
CA GLY A 79 3.35 15.15 15.12
C GLY A 79 2.14 14.23 15.24
N LYS A 80 1.46 13.85 14.13
CA LYS A 80 0.30 12.94 14.15
C LYS A 80 0.56 11.56 13.56
N ALA A 81 1.82 11.20 13.30
CA ALA A 81 2.17 9.87 12.76
C ALA A 81 1.65 8.75 13.68
N LYS A 82 1.90 8.86 14.98
CA LYS A 82 1.47 7.89 15.99
C LYS A 82 -0.06 7.68 16.02
N ALA A 83 -0.84 8.75 15.86
CA ALA A 83 -2.31 8.63 15.79
C ALA A 83 -2.79 7.93 14.53
N ILE A 84 -2.06 8.07 13.41
CA ILE A 84 -2.35 7.36 12.16
C ILE A 84 -2.02 5.87 12.30
N GLU A 85 -0.89 5.56 12.90
CA GLU A 85 -0.46 4.19 13.21
C GLU A 85 -1.47 3.51 14.12
N GLU A 86 -1.86 4.15 15.22
CA GLU A 86 -2.84 3.60 16.16
C GLU A 86 -4.19 3.34 15.49
N THR A 87 -4.74 4.29 14.74
CA THR A 87 -5.99 4.07 13.98
C THR A 87 -5.86 2.90 13.00
N SER A 88 -4.69 2.71 12.39
CA SER A 88 -4.41 1.63 11.46
C SER A 88 -4.39 0.27 12.16
N VAL A 89 -3.75 0.23 13.33
CA VAL A 89 -3.71 -0.95 14.20
C VAL A 89 -5.11 -1.33 14.67
N GLU A 90 -5.93 -0.36 15.10
CA GLU A 90 -7.33 -0.58 15.48
C GLU A 90 -8.16 -1.17 14.34
N ILE A 91 -7.95 -0.73 13.10
CA ILE A 91 -8.62 -1.30 11.92
C ILE A 91 -8.28 -2.78 11.79
N LEU A 92 -7.00 -3.13 11.85
CA LEU A 92 -6.51 -4.50 11.68
C LEU A 92 -6.94 -5.39 12.85
N THR A 93 -6.79 -4.95 14.09
CA THR A 93 -7.21 -5.71 15.29
C THR A 93 -8.71 -5.93 15.36
N SER A 94 -9.49 -5.09 14.68
CA SER A 94 -10.94 -5.31 14.51
C SER A 94 -11.30 -6.29 13.38
N GLY A 95 -10.32 -7.02 12.81
CA GLY A 95 -10.52 -8.03 11.78
C GLY A 95 -10.73 -7.46 10.36
N ARG A 96 -10.38 -6.20 10.13
CA ARG A 96 -10.62 -5.52 8.85
C ARG A 96 -9.33 -5.33 8.05
N PRO A 97 -9.39 -5.37 6.70
CA PRO A 97 -8.23 -5.13 5.86
C PRO A 97 -7.85 -3.65 5.82
N LEU A 98 -6.57 -3.39 5.60
CA LEU A 98 -6.02 -2.05 5.43
C LEU A 98 -5.15 -1.96 4.19
N THR A 99 -5.34 -0.93 3.37
CA THR A 99 -4.42 -0.60 2.27
C THR A 99 -3.63 0.64 2.63
N VAL A 100 -2.32 0.56 2.49
CA VAL A 100 -1.38 1.65 2.71
C VAL A 100 -0.53 1.88 1.47
N TRP A 101 -0.09 3.12 1.26
CA TRP A 101 0.91 3.47 0.26
C TRP A 101 2.18 3.89 0.99
N PRO A 102 3.16 2.98 1.14
CA PRO A 102 4.34 3.24 1.99
C PRO A 102 5.20 4.42 1.50
N GLU A 103 5.23 4.67 0.20
CA GLU A 103 5.91 5.81 -0.40
C GLU A 103 5.33 7.16 0.08
N GLY A 104 4.07 7.18 0.53
CA GLY A 104 3.37 8.35 1.06
C GLY A 104 3.04 9.43 0.03
N THR A 105 3.41 9.25 -1.22
CA THR A 105 3.16 10.16 -2.35
C THR A 105 3.16 9.38 -3.67
N VAL A 106 2.60 9.98 -4.72
CA VAL A 106 2.79 9.48 -6.08
C VAL A 106 4.27 9.48 -6.42
N THR A 107 4.72 8.43 -7.11
CA THR A 107 6.15 8.26 -7.43
C THR A 107 6.75 9.47 -8.12
N ARG A 108 7.93 9.86 -7.66
CA ARG A 108 8.78 10.90 -8.23
C ARG A 108 10.01 10.33 -8.96
N ASP A 109 10.20 9.02 -8.92
CA ASP A 109 11.23 8.37 -9.70
C ASP A 109 10.92 8.58 -11.20
N PRO A 110 11.83 9.20 -12.00
CA PRO A 110 11.64 9.37 -13.43
C PRO A 110 11.39 8.06 -14.17
N GLN A 111 12.00 6.97 -13.72
CA GLN A 111 11.85 5.64 -14.28
C GLN A 111 10.68 4.85 -13.66
N LYS A 112 9.99 5.44 -12.67
CA LYS A 112 8.82 4.85 -11.98
C LYS A 112 9.11 3.54 -11.27
N TRP A 113 10.29 3.36 -10.71
CA TRP A 113 10.62 2.29 -9.78
C TRP A 113 10.14 2.63 -8.36
N PRO A 114 9.99 1.63 -7.46
CA PRO A 114 9.70 1.90 -6.05
C PRO A 114 10.72 2.85 -5.43
N MET A 115 10.20 3.81 -4.66
CA MET A 115 11.01 4.83 -4.00
C MET A 115 11.29 4.51 -2.54
N SER A 116 11.98 5.43 -1.85
CA SER A 116 12.07 5.42 -0.40
C SER A 116 10.67 5.36 0.22
N MET A 117 10.52 4.55 1.25
CA MET A 117 9.27 4.31 1.96
C MET A 117 9.34 4.84 3.39
N LYS A 118 8.20 5.15 3.96
CA LYS A 118 8.07 5.48 5.38
C LYS A 118 7.89 4.20 6.17
N ASN A 119 8.54 4.10 7.31
CA ASN A 119 8.50 2.92 8.17
C ASN A 119 7.15 2.67 8.89
N GLY A 120 6.21 3.59 8.79
CA GLY A 120 4.88 3.42 9.38
C GLY A 120 4.17 2.14 8.95
N VAL A 121 4.41 1.62 7.73
CA VAL A 121 3.86 0.32 7.32
C VAL A 121 4.44 -0.82 8.13
N GLY A 122 5.75 -0.79 8.41
CA GLY A 122 6.43 -1.75 9.29
C GLY A 122 5.90 -1.68 10.71
N VAL A 123 5.79 -0.47 11.27
CA VAL A 123 5.22 -0.26 12.62
C VAL A 123 3.79 -0.83 12.70
N ILE A 124 2.92 -0.49 11.74
CA ILE A 124 1.53 -0.96 11.71
C ILE A 124 1.47 -2.49 11.64
N ALA A 125 2.27 -3.11 10.78
CA ALA A 125 2.26 -4.57 10.60
C ALA A 125 2.74 -5.29 11.87
N LEU A 126 3.88 -4.87 12.43
CA LEU A 126 4.47 -5.48 13.61
C LEU A 126 3.60 -5.28 14.84
N GLU A 127 3.10 -4.07 15.08
CA GLU A 127 2.23 -3.79 16.23
C GLU A 127 0.89 -4.52 16.14
N SER A 128 0.28 -4.58 14.96
CA SER A 128 -0.96 -5.33 14.77
C SER A 128 -0.76 -6.82 15.01
N SER A 129 0.36 -7.37 14.53
CA SER A 129 0.72 -8.78 14.73
C SER A 129 0.95 -9.09 16.20
N ARG A 130 1.67 -8.23 16.92
CA ARG A 130 1.89 -8.34 18.35
C ARG A 130 0.59 -8.36 19.14
N ARG A 131 -0.34 -7.42 18.85
CA ARG A 131 -1.65 -7.34 19.53
C ARG A 131 -2.56 -8.52 19.24
N LEU A 132 -2.45 -9.11 18.05
CA LEU A 132 -3.26 -10.26 17.65
C LEU A 132 -2.63 -11.61 18.04
N GLY A 133 -1.36 -11.63 18.47
CA GLY A 133 -0.64 -12.85 18.79
C GLY A 133 -0.33 -13.73 17.56
N CYS A 134 -0.42 -13.17 16.35
CA CYS A 134 -0.13 -13.87 15.11
C CYS A 134 0.30 -12.90 14.02
N GLN A 135 1.11 -13.36 13.07
CA GLN A 135 1.52 -12.55 11.93
C GLN A 135 0.29 -12.12 11.12
N VAL A 136 0.07 -10.82 10.97
CA VAL A 136 -0.95 -10.26 10.08
C VAL A 136 -0.47 -10.40 8.64
N PRO A 137 -1.24 -11.07 7.74
CA PRO A 137 -0.83 -11.21 6.35
C PRO A 137 -0.57 -9.85 5.69
N LEU A 138 0.58 -9.69 5.04
CA LEU A 138 0.99 -8.48 4.34
C LEU A 138 1.28 -8.82 2.88
N TYR A 139 0.57 -8.17 1.97
CA TYR A 139 0.67 -8.36 0.53
C TYR A 139 1.27 -7.15 -0.14
N CYS A 140 2.28 -7.35 -0.99
CA CYS A 140 2.78 -6.32 -1.88
C CYS A 140 1.88 -6.24 -3.12
N ALA A 141 1.31 -5.07 -3.38
CA ALA A 141 0.47 -4.83 -4.54
C ALA A 141 1.11 -3.81 -5.47
N VAL A 142 1.41 -4.26 -6.69
CA VAL A 142 2.08 -3.44 -7.70
C VAL A 142 1.17 -3.22 -8.88
N THR A 143 1.01 -1.95 -9.26
CA THR A 143 0.21 -1.53 -10.42
C THR A 143 1.12 -1.00 -11.51
N TRP A 144 0.88 -1.40 -12.77
CA TRP A 144 1.59 -0.89 -13.94
C TRP A 144 0.63 -0.52 -15.07
N GLY A 145 1.01 0.47 -15.88
CA GLY A 145 0.20 0.93 -17.02
C GLY A 145 -0.81 2.02 -16.67
N ALA A 146 -1.14 2.25 -15.41
CA ALA A 146 -2.10 3.28 -14.99
C ALA A 146 -1.67 4.71 -15.40
N ALA A 147 -0.37 4.97 -15.49
CA ALA A 147 0.18 6.25 -15.94
C ALA A 147 -0.16 6.61 -17.40
N SER A 148 -0.51 5.61 -18.20
CA SER A 148 -0.89 5.81 -19.60
C SER A 148 -2.38 6.13 -19.81
N ILE A 149 -3.17 6.14 -18.73
CA ILE A 149 -4.59 6.49 -18.78
C ILE A 149 -4.72 7.99 -19.08
N ASN A 150 -5.35 8.31 -20.21
CA ASN A 150 -5.65 9.69 -20.57
C ASN A 150 -7.05 10.06 -20.08
N HIS A 151 -7.16 11.12 -19.31
CA HIS A 151 -8.44 11.61 -18.75
C HIS A 151 -9.39 12.18 -19.81
N TRP A 152 -8.82 12.75 -20.86
CA TRP A 152 -9.58 13.48 -21.89
C TRP A 152 -10.06 12.60 -23.02
N TRP A 153 -9.36 11.48 -23.27
CA TRP A 153 -9.68 10.58 -24.39
C TRP A 153 -9.63 9.11 -23.94
N PRO A 154 -10.80 8.45 -23.82
CA PRO A 154 -10.87 7.08 -23.29
C PRO A 154 -10.41 5.99 -24.26
N TRP A 155 -10.13 6.31 -25.49
CA TRP A 155 -9.78 5.35 -26.54
C TRP A 155 -8.38 5.60 -27.12
N PRO A 156 -7.59 4.55 -27.42
CA PRO A 156 -7.84 3.14 -27.08
C PRO A 156 -7.71 2.89 -25.57
N ARG A 157 -8.48 1.93 -25.05
CA ARG A 157 -8.40 1.53 -23.63
C ARG A 157 -6.99 1.06 -23.30
N LYS A 158 -6.43 1.58 -22.22
CA LYS A 158 -5.09 1.22 -21.77
C LYS A 158 -5.12 -0.05 -20.93
N ASN A 159 -4.11 -0.88 -21.09
CA ASN A 159 -3.93 -2.05 -20.25
C ASN A 159 -3.34 -1.61 -18.90
N VAL A 160 -4.01 -1.97 -17.82
CA VAL A 160 -3.53 -1.78 -16.45
C VAL A 160 -3.40 -3.16 -15.84
N VAL A 161 -2.25 -3.42 -15.30
CA VAL A 161 -1.92 -4.64 -14.60
C VAL A 161 -1.85 -4.33 -13.13
N MET A 162 -2.42 -5.20 -12.30
CA MET A 162 -2.24 -5.21 -10.88
C MET A 162 -1.85 -6.62 -10.45
N CYS A 163 -0.75 -6.73 -9.74
CA CYS A 163 -0.27 -7.95 -9.16
C CYS A 163 -0.37 -7.86 -7.64
N TYR A 164 -1.04 -8.81 -7.01
CA TYR A 164 -0.93 -9.13 -5.60
C TYR A 164 0.03 -10.30 -5.46
N ASP A 165 1.08 -10.09 -4.69
CA ASP A 165 2.02 -11.14 -4.40
C ASP A 165 1.50 -12.13 -3.35
N GLU A 166 2.25 -13.15 -3.05
CA GLU A 166 2.04 -13.97 -1.85
C GLU A 166 2.27 -13.14 -0.59
N ALA A 167 1.76 -13.61 0.55
CA ALA A 167 1.99 -12.94 1.81
C ALA A 167 3.47 -12.91 2.15
N LEU A 168 4.00 -11.73 2.42
CA LEU A 168 5.39 -11.55 2.83
C LEU A 168 5.58 -12.16 4.23
N ASP A 169 6.56 -13.04 4.36
CA ASP A 169 6.95 -13.58 5.64
C ASP A 169 7.86 -12.59 6.39
N TYR A 170 7.52 -12.33 7.64
CA TYR A 170 8.28 -11.50 8.57
C TYR A 170 8.18 -12.00 10.02
N ALA A 171 7.94 -13.30 10.18
CA ALA A 171 7.81 -13.92 11.51
C ALA A 171 9.07 -13.70 12.36
N ASP A 172 10.24 -13.72 11.75
CA ASP A 172 11.52 -13.46 12.39
C ASP A 172 11.61 -12.06 13.02
N LEU A 173 10.91 -11.09 12.48
CA LEU A 173 10.86 -9.73 13.04
C LEU A 173 9.92 -9.61 14.25
N LEU A 174 9.11 -10.63 14.52
CA LEU A 174 8.22 -10.70 15.69
C LEU A 174 8.89 -11.41 16.87
N ASP A 175 10.06 -11.98 16.69
CA ASP A 175 10.76 -12.67 17.77
C ASP A 175 10.97 -11.75 18.98
N GLY A 176 10.49 -12.20 20.15
CA GLY A 176 10.55 -11.44 21.39
C GLY A 176 9.63 -10.22 21.47
N CYS A 177 8.59 -10.15 20.62
CA CYS A 177 7.68 -9.00 20.58
C CYS A 177 6.93 -8.75 21.89
N ASP A 178 6.76 -9.77 22.75
CA ASP A 178 6.15 -9.63 24.09
C ASP A 178 7.03 -8.81 25.04
N SER A 179 8.33 -8.71 24.76
CA SER A 179 9.29 -7.92 25.52
C SER A 179 9.45 -6.48 25.03
N TRP A 180 8.79 -6.11 23.94
CA TRP A 180 8.82 -4.73 23.46
C TRP A 180 8.07 -3.82 24.44
N GLY A 181 8.61 -2.64 24.67
CA GLY A 181 7.89 -1.63 25.46
C GLY A 181 6.65 -1.10 24.75
N ASP A 182 6.37 0.18 24.93
CA ASP A 182 5.18 0.82 24.33
C ASP A 182 5.28 1.04 22.81
N GLU A 183 6.45 0.80 22.24
CA GLU A 183 6.72 1.09 20.81
C GLU A 183 7.45 -0.08 20.13
N VAL A 184 7.11 -0.29 18.87
CA VAL A 184 7.84 -1.23 18.01
C VAL A 184 9.27 -0.75 17.80
N PRO A 185 10.28 -1.62 17.93
CA PRO A 185 11.68 -1.26 17.64
C PRO A 185 11.82 -0.73 16.21
N THR A 186 12.47 0.44 16.09
CA THR A 186 12.59 1.16 14.82
C THR A 186 13.36 0.35 13.78
N ASP A 187 14.41 -0.34 14.18
CA ASP A 187 15.23 -1.20 13.33
C ASP A 187 14.41 -2.33 12.68
N ARG A 188 13.48 -2.93 13.43
CA ARG A 188 12.59 -3.98 12.91
C ARG A 188 11.56 -3.41 11.94
N ALA A 189 10.98 -2.25 12.26
CA ALA A 189 10.05 -1.56 11.36
C ALA A 189 10.73 -1.10 10.06
N ASP A 190 11.96 -0.62 10.15
CA ASP A 190 12.77 -0.22 9.00
C ASP A 190 13.14 -1.44 8.13
N GLU A 191 13.53 -2.56 8.75
CA GLU A 191 13.84 -3.80 8.03
C GLU A 191 12.60 -4.36 7.30
N LEU A 192 11.44 -4.41 7.95
CA LEU A 192 10.22 -4.85 7.28
C LEU A 192 9.88 -3.93 6.10
N THR A 193 10.03 -2.62 6.29
CA THR A 193 9.78 -1.63 5.22
C THR A 193 10.77 -1.81 4.06
N ARG A 194 12.03 -2.12 4.35
CA ARG A 194 13.03 -2.46 3.33
C ARG A 194 12.62 -3.72 2.55
N ARG A 195 12.21 -4.79 3.24
CA ARG A 195 11.73 -6.03 2.60
C ARG A 195 10.54 -5.76 1.66
N ILE A 196 9.58 -4.94 2.10
CA ILE A 196 8.44 -4.53 1.27
C ILE A 196 8.92 -3.81 -0.01
N ARG A 197 9.88 -2.89 0.12
CA ARG A 197 10.42 -2.15 -1.03
C ARG A 197 11.14 -3.08 -2.00
N VAL A 198 12.00 -3.95 -1.50
CA VAL A 198 12.72 -4.94 -2.31
C VAL A 198 11.72 -5.81 -3.07
N ARG A 199 10.74 -6.38 -2.38
CA ARG A 199 9.75 -7.26 -3.00
C ARG A 199 8.92 -6.55 -4.07
N MET A 200 8.49 -5.32 -3.81
CA MET A 200 7.80 -4.50 -4.83
C MET A 200 8.68 -4.21 -6.05
N THR A 201 9.97 -4.07 -5.86
CA THR A 201 10.94 -3.86 -6.95
C THR A 201 11.08 -5.09 -7.81
N GLU A 202 11.14 -6.28 -7.20
CA GLU A 202 11.17 -7.56 -7.90
C GLU A 202 9.91 -7.79 -8.73
N ILE A 203 8.73 -7.62 -8.13
CA ILE A 203 7.44 -7.74 -8.84
C ILE A 203 7.38 -6.75 -10.02
N MET A 204 7.89 -5.54 -9.82
CA MET A 204 7.93 -4.54 -10.89
C MET A 204 8.87 -4.97 -12.01
N ALA A 205 10.03 -5.56 -11.70
CA ALA A 205 10.98 -6.08 -12.68
C ALA A 205 10.33 -7.19 -13.53
N GLU A 206 9.61 -8.10 -12.88
CA GLU A 206 8.85 -9.17 -13.55
C GLU A 206 7.76 -8.60 -14.49
N ILE A 207 6.94 -7.65 -14.00
CA ILE A 207 5.86 -7.04 -14.80
C ILE A 207 6.40 -6.29 -16.00
N ARG A 208 7.55 -5.63 -15.87
CA ARG A 208 8.16 -4.82 -16.92
C ARG A 208 9.05 -5.63 -17.85
N GLY A 209 9.53 -6.81 -17.42
CA GLY A 209 10.58 -7.55 -18.10
C GLY A 209 11.90 -6.77 -18.16
N GLU A 210 12.18 -5.94 -17.17
CA GLU A 210 13.35 -5.07 -17.09
C GLU A 210 14.12 -5.33 -15.80
N GLN A 211 15.45 -5.19 -15.86
CA GLN A 211 16.27 -5.23 -14.66
C GLN A 211 16.06 -3.95 -13.84
N ALA A 212 15.85 -4.12 -12.54
CA ALA A 212 15.76 -2.98 -11.63
C ALA A 212 17.10 -2.26 -11.55
N PRO A 213 17.12 -0.93 -11.46
CA PRO A 213 18.35 -0.17 -11.24
C PRO A 213 18.89 -0.43 -9.82
N ASP A 214 20.20 -0.29 -9.65
CA ASP A 214 20.83 -0.39 -8.33
C ASP A 214 20.28 0.67 -7.38
N GLY A 215 19.88 0.24 -6.18
CA GLY A 215 19.33 1.10 -5.15
C GLY A 215 17.93 1.64 -5.47
N TYR A 216 17.51 2.65 -4.75
CA TYR A 216 16.17 3.22 -4.84
C TYR A 216 16.20 4.75 -4.95
N TRP A 217 15.10 5.33 -5.46
CA TRP A 217 14.95 6.78 -5.54
C TRP A 217 14.55 7.36 -4.19
N ASP A 218 15.34 8.26 -3.65
CA ASP A 218 14.97 9.04 -2.49
C ASP A 218 14.31 10.36 -2.94
N TYR A 219 13.02 10.50 -2.62
CA TYR A 219 12.24 11.68 -2.98
C TYR A 219 12.63 12.95 -2.21
N ARG A 220 13.41 12.83 -1.12
CA ARG A 220 13.89 13.96 -0.33
C ARG A 220 15.11 14.61 -0.98
N THR A 221 16.02 13.78 -1.42
CA THR A 221 17.26 14.23 -2.10
C THR A 221 17.08 14.33 -3.61
N MET A 222 15.95 13.82 -4.14
CA MET A 222 15.65 13.72 -5.57
C MET A 222 16.77 13.01 -6.34
N SER A 223 17.33 12.00 -5.77
CA SER A 223 18.44 11.21 -6.33
C SER A 223 18.27 9.72 -5.98
N ARG A 224 18.99 8.89 -6.75
CA ARG A 224 19.05 7.46 -6.47
C ARG A 224 20.17 7.21 -5.46
N VAL A 225 19.82 6.46 -4.39
CA VAL A 225 20.73 6.06 -3.33
C VAL A 225 20.86 4.54 -3.33
N LYS A 226 22.01 4.05 -2.91
CA LYS A 226 22.24 2.60 -2.71
C LYS A 226 21.48 2.13 -1.46
N ASP A 227 21.10 0.85 -1.47
CA ASP A 227 20.58 0.16 -0.28
C ASP A 227 21.65 0.03 0.79
#